data_dbde307b7ddb44b6df5df245fc8e11be
#
_entry.id   dbde307b7ddb44b6df5df245fc8e11be
#
_cell.length_a   1.000
_cell.length_b   1.000
_cell.length_c   1.000
_cell.angle_alpha   90.00
_cell.angle_beta   90.00
_cell.angle_gamma   90.00
#
_symmetry.space_group_name_H-M   'P 1'
#
loop_
_entity.id
_entity.type
_entity.pdbx_description
1 polymer ?
#
loop_
_entity_poly.entity_id
_entity_poly.type
_entity_poly.pdbx_seq_one_letter_code
_entity_poly.pdbx_strand_id
1 'polypeptide(L)'
;MGRVAAGICGARGLGHRPAGDGGAAGGKPYFPACPQVHFSVSHTRTAALVAVSAAPVGADVEQVRPLYPAMARRLAQADCGDLQPFELWTLRESWFKLTGAGDLRTIPFRRADGVLVPPEAGALCRVYGDIPGCVAAVCSLAEQPPERLQFVPPREICT
;
A
#
# COMPACT_ATOMS: atom_id res chain seq x y z
N MET A 1 -13.45 -10.02 15.21
CA MET A 1 -13.10 -8.68 14.72
C MET A 1 -11.65 -8.73 14.29
N GLY A 2 -11.41 -8.81 13.00
CA GLY A 2 -10.07 -8.74 12.44
C GLY A 2 -9.55 -7.30 12.54
N ARG A 3 -8.24 -7.13 12.65
CA ARG A 3 -7.59 -5.81 12.59
C ARG A 3 -6.56 -5.82 11.48
N VAL A 4 -6.57 -4.81 10.61
CA VAL A 4 -5.42 -4.52 9.76
C VAL A 4 -4.30 -4.02 10.68
N ALA A 5 -3.18 -4.73 10.69
CA ALA A 5 -1.95 -4.22 11.27
C ALA A 5 -1.02 -3.84 10.11
N ALA A 6 -0.51 -2.64 10.12
CA ALA A 6 0.47 -2.18 9.14
C ALA A 6 1.69 -1.64 9.87
N GLY A 7 2.85 -2.09 9.47
CA GLY A 7 4.12 -1.69 10.06
C GLY A 7 5.11 -1.28 8.98
N ILE A 8 6.00 -0.38 9.32
CA ILE A 8 7.07 0.08 8.45
C ILE A 8 8.42 -0.20 9.10
N CYS A 9 9.37 -0.63 8.32
CA CYS A 9 10.74 -0.89 8.74
C CYS A 9 11.72 -0.11 7.87
N GLY A 10 12.81 0.37 8.45
CA GLY A 10 13.93 0.94 7.71
C GLY A 10 14.67 -0.15 6.94
N ALA A 11 14.68 -0.08 5.62
CA ALA A 11 15.33 -1.06 4.76
C ALA A 11 16.84 -0.83 4.74
N ARG A 12 17.59 -1.54 5.60
CA ARG A 12 19.01 -1.79 5.38
C ARG A 12 19.20 -3.31 5.23
N GLY A 13 19.36 -3.76 3.99
CA GLY A 13 19.88 -5.10 3.71
C GLY A 13 18.86 -6.25 3.76
N LEU A 14 17.63 -6.04 3.33
CA LEU A 14 16.72 -7.16 3.05
C LEU A 14 17.23 -7.90 1.81
N GLY A 15 17.98 -8.96 2.01
CA GLY A 15 18.31 -9.94 0.98
C GLY A 15 16.99 -10.53 0.45
N HIS A 16 16.82 -10.48 -0.85
CA HIS A 16 15.67 -11.07 -1.54
C HIS A 16 15.74 -12.61 -1.39
N ARG A 17 14.95 -13.18 -0.46
CA ARG A 17 14.60 -14.59 -0.53
C ARG A 17 13.24 -14.69 -1.24
N PRO A 18 13.16 -15.43 -2.35
CA PRO A 18 11.86 -15.66 -2.96
C PRO A 18 11.00 -16.45 -1.96
N ALA A 19 9.81 -15.93 -1.69
CA ALA A 19 8.77 -16.71 -1.03
C ALA A 19 8.47 -17.93 -1.89
N GLY A 20 8.36 -19.10 -1.26
CA GLY A 20 8.12 -20.36 -1.95
C GLY A 20 6.88 -20.31 -2.86
N ASP A 21 6.86 -21.19 -3.87
CA ASP A 21 5.96 -21.29 -5.03
C ASP A 21 4.45 -21.41 -4.74
N GLY A 22 3.90 -20.55 -3.93
CA GLY A 22 2.46 -20.43 -3.67
C GLY A 22 1.92 -19.13 -4.28
N GLY A 23 1.81 -19.03 -5.60
CA GLY A 23 1.13 -17.91 -6.27
C GLY A 23 -0.38 -18.18 -6.34
N ALA A 24 -1.20 -17.38 -5.67
CA ALA A 24 -2.62 -17.27 -6.00
C ALA A 24 -2.77 -16.72 -7.43
N ALA A 25 -3.95 -16.89 -8.05
CA ALA A 25 -4.26 -16.28 -9.34
C ALA A 25 -3.93 -14.77 -9.27
N GLY A 26 -2.98 -14.31 -10.10
CA GLY A 26 -2.46 -12.93 -10.07
C GLY A 26 -1.09 -12.76 -9.38
N GLY A 27 -0.41 -13.83 -8.93
CA GLY A 27 0.97 -13.76 -8.40
C GLY A 27 1.10 -13.16 -6.99
N LYS A 28 -0.02 -12.90 -6.29
CA LYS A 28 0.01 -12.39 -4.92
C LYS A 28 0.49 -13.49 -3.97
N PRO A 29 1.51 -13.25 -3.12
CA PRO A 29 1.98 -14.24 -2.17
C PRO A 29 0.93 -14.50 -1.09
N TYR A 30 0.87 -15.72 -0.58
CA TYR A 30 -0.03 -16.13 0.49
C TYR A 30 0.67 -17.12 1.44
N PHE A 31 0.10 -17.33 2.62
CA PHE A 31 0.56 -18.34 3.57
C PHE A 31 -0.24 -19.65 3.39
N PRO A 32 0.34 -20.73 2.80
CA PRO A 32 -0.40 -21.97 2.60
C PRO A 32 -0.92 -22.60 3.90
N ALA A 33 -0.16 -22.47 4.99
CA ALA A 33 -0.54 -22.98 6.31
C ALA A 33 -1.59 -22.11 7.03
N CYS A 34 -1.80 -20.87 6.59
CA CYS A 34 -2.71 -19.91 7.23
C CYS A 34 -3.48 -19.12 6.16
N PRO A 35 -4.36 -19.77 5.36
CA PRO A 35 -5.03 -19.12 4.22
C PRO A 35 -5.97 -17.99 4.61
N GLN A 36 -6.36 -17.92 5.89
CA GLN A 36 -7.17 -16.83 6.46
C GLN A 36 -6.35 -15.57 6.77
N VAL A 37 -5.03 -15.62 6.66
CA VAL A 37 -4.16 -14.47 6.89
C VAL A 37 -3.78 -13.87 5.54
N HIS A 38 -4.26 -12.67 5.29
CA HIS A 38 -3.93 -11.88 4.12
C HIS A 38 -2.79 -10.92 4.44
N PHE A 39 -1.89 -10.70 3.50
CA PHE A 39 -0.84 -9.71 3.66
C PHE A 39 -0.50 -9.02 2.35
N SER A 40 0.08 -7.85 2.46
CA SER A 40 0.64 -7.08 1.35
C SER A 40 1.95 -6.46 1.77
N VAL A 41 2.93 -6.48 0.87
CA VAL A 41 4.27 -5.94 1.11
C VAL A 41 4.61 -4.94 0.01
N SER A 42 5.21 -3.84 0.40
CA SER A 42 5.85 -2.89 -0.49
C SER A 42 7.15 -2.39 0.11
N HIS A 43 8.10 -2.00 -0.72
CA HIS A 43 9.36 -1.44 -0.24
C HIS A 43 9.93 -0.39 -1.18
N THR A 44 10.63 0.55 -0.60
CA THR A 44 11.53 1.48 -1.27
C THR A 44 12.98 1.14 -0.90
N ARG A 45 13.92 1.99 -1.28
CA ARG A 45 15.31 1.86 -0.82
C ARG A 45 15.47 2.08 0.69
N THR A 46 14.59 2.84 1.32
CA THR A 46 14.73 3.30 2.71
C THR A 46 13.66 2.79 3.65
N ALA A 47 12.59 2.19 3.13
CA ALA A 47 11.46 1.73 3.92
C ALA A 47 10.85 0.46 3.33
N ALA A 48 10.33 -0.41 4.19
CA ALA A 48 9.47 -1.53 3.84
C ALA A 48 8.16 -1.43 4.63
N LEU A 49 7.04 -1.58 3.94
CA LEU A 49 5.70 -1.58 4.51
C LEU A 49 5.12 -2.98 4.42
N VAL A 50 4.58 -3.46 5.52
CA VAL A 50 3.84 -4.73 5.58
C VAL A 50 2.46 -4.44 6.18
N ALA A 51 1.42 -4.86 5.48
CA ALA A 51 0.06 -4.90 6.01
C ALA A 51 -0.38 -6.35 6.17
N VAL A 52 -0.99 -6.68 7.31
CA VAL A 52 -1.53 -8.01 7.65
C VAL A 52 -2.97 -7.85 8.11
N SER A 53 -3.86 -8.72 7.66
CA SER A 53 -5.30 -8.63 7.91
C SER A 53 -5.96 -10.01 7.84
N ALA A 54 -7.13 -10.16 8.48
CA ALA A 54 -8.00 -11.30 8.29
C ALA A 54 -8.85 -11.21 7.00
N ALA A 55 -8.82 -10.06 6.31
CA ALA A 55 -9.48 -9.83 5.04
C ALA A 55 -8.46 -9.39 3.98
N PRO A 56 -8.80 -9.45 2.67
CA PRO A 56 -7.93 -8.96 1.62
C PRO A 56 -7.46 -7.52 1.88
N VAL A 57 -6.16 -7.30 1.73
CA VAL A 57 -5.50 -6.02 1.98
C VAL A 57 -4.46 -5.74 0.91
N GLY A 58 -4.33 -4.48 0.52
CA GLY A 58 -3.27 -3.99 -0.35
C GLY A 58 -2.52 -2.85 0.33
N ALA A 59 -1.21 -2.80 0.18
CA ALA A 59 -0.36 -1.78 0.76
C ALA A 59 0.75 -1.38 -0.20
N ASP A 60 1.03 -0.09 -0.21
CA ASP A 60 2.12 0.46 -1.00
C ASP A 60 2.85 1.59 -0.27
N VAL A 61 4.15 1.74 -0.53
CA VAL A 61 4.99 2.81 -0.01
C VAL A 61 5.91 3.33 -1.11
N GLU A 62 5.96 4.65 -1.26
CA GLU A 62 6.78 5.32 -2.25
C GLU A 62 7.68 6.38 -1.62
N GLN A 63 8.90 6.49 -2.12
CA GLN A 63 9.81 7.57 -1.75
C GLN A 63 9.42 8.84 -2.51
N VAL A 64 9.14 9.91 -1.77
CA VAL A 64 8.85 11.22 -2.35
C VAL A 64 10.14 11.79 -2.96
N ARG A 65 10.06 12.19 -4.22
CA ARG A 65 11.16 12.75 -5.00
C ARG A 65 10.64 13.78 -6.01
N PRO A 66 11.50 14.66 -6.55
CA PRO A 66 11.09 15.53 -7.64
C PRO A 66 10.53 14.74 -8.82
N LEU A 67 9.36 15.14 -9.31
CA LEU A 67 8.72 14.51 -10.46
C LEU A 67 9.24 15.11 -11.76
N TYR A 68 9.71 14.26 -12.65
CA TYR A 68 9.97 14.69 -14.04
C TYR A 68 8.63 14.93 -14.75
N PRO A 69 8.56 15.88 -15.72
CA PRO A 69 7.31 16.24 -16.39
C PRO A 69 6.55 15.05 -17.03
N ALA A 70 7.27 14.06 -17.55
CA ALA A 70 6.67 12.86 -18.11
C ALA A 70 5.98 11.99 -17.02
N MET A 71 6.58 11.91 -15.84
CA MET A 71 6.01 11.16 -14.71
C MET A 71 4.84 11.92 -14.10
N ALA A 72 4.96 13.23 -13.94
CA ALA A 72 3.86 14.09 -13.49
C ALA A 72 2.61 13.91 -14.37
N ARG A 73 2.78 13.89 -15.70
CA ARG A 73 1.68 13.63 -16.64
C ARG A 73 1.06 12.24 -16.49
N ARG A 74 1.86 11.21 -16.19
CA ARG A 74 1.35 9.85 -15.93
C ARG A 74 0.54 9.75 -14.65
N LEU A 75 0.91 10.51 -13.63
CA LEU A 75 0.25 10.54 -12.34
C LEU A 75 -0.94 11.50 -12.33
N ALA A 76 -0.98 12.46 -13.25
CA ALA A 76 -2.07 13.41 -13.36
C ALA A 76 -3.40 12.70 -13.64
N GLN A 77 -4.40 13.02 -12.85
CA GLN A 77 -5.78 12.62 -13.05
C GLN A 77 -6.62 13.90 -13.06
N ALA A 78 -7.53 14.00 -14.01
CA ALA A 78 -8.31 15.24 -14.22
C ALA A 78 -9.16 15.63 -13.00
N ASP A 79 -9.59 14.66 -12.19
CA ASP A 79 -10.40 14.90 -10.99
C ASP A 79 -9.92 14.04 -9.81
N CYS A 80 -8.73 14.33 -9.30
CA CYS A 80 -8.21 13.70 -8.08
C CYS A 80 -8.39 14.58 -6.82
N GLY A 81 -8.97 15.78 -6.97
CA GLY A 81 -9.10 16.76 -5.88
C GLY A 81 -7.73 17.27 -5.43
N ASP A 82 -7.49 17.26 -4.12
CA ASP A 82 -6.25 17.73 -3.49
C ASP A 82 -5.18 16.64 -3.27
N LEU A 83 -5.37 15.42 -3.85
CA LEU A 83 -4.38 14.35 -3.76
C LEU A 83 -3.06 14.76 -4.43
N GLN A 84 -1.97 14.63 -3.67
CA GLN A 84 -0.64 14.82 -4.22
C GLN A 84 -0.25 13.63 -5.13
N PRO A 85 0.62 13.84 -6.13
CA PRO A 85 0.94 12.80 -7.12
C PRO A 85 1.38 11.45 -6.52
N PHE A 86 2.23 11.46 -5.50
CA PHE A 86 2.68 10.22 -4.85
C PHE A 86 1.59 9.61 -3.96
N GLU A 87 0.68 10.39 -3.36
CA GLU A 87 -0.48 9.86 -2.66
C GLU A 87 -1.41 9.11 -3.63
N LEU A 88 -1.70 9.73 -4.78
CA LEU A 88 -2.52 9.10 -5.81
C LEU A 88 -1.87 7.82 -6.33
N TRP A 89 -0.56 7.82 -6.55
CA TRP A 89 0.16 6.64 -7.01
C TRP A 89 0.14 5.51 -5.99
N THR A 90 0.49 5.77 -4.73
CA THR A 90 0.45 4.75 -3.68
C THR A 90 -0.95 4.19 -3.43
N LEU A 91 -1.99 5.02 -3.54
CA LEU A 91 -3.37 4.57 -3.48
C LEU A 91 -3.71 3.61 -4.61
N ARG A 92 -3.32 3.93 -5.85
CA ARG A 92 -3.53 3.08 -7.03
C ARG A 92 -2.80 1.74 -6.93
N GLU A 93 -1.52 1.76 -6.53
CA GLU A 93 -0.72 0.56 -6.31
C GLU A 93 -1.29 -0.31 -5.18
N SER A 94 -1.69 0.29 -4.06
CA SER A 94 -2.31 -0.45 -2.96
C SER A 94 -3.65 -1.05 -3.36
N TRP A 95 -4.46 -0.33 -4.14
CA TRP A 95 -5.72 -0.83 -4.69
C TRP A 95 -5.49 -1.99 -5.66
N PHE A 96 -4.54 -1.85 -6.57
CA PHE A 96 -4.19 -2.92 -7.50
C PHE A 96 -3.70 -4.17 -6.76
N LYS A 97 -2.85 -4.01 -5.73
CA LYS A 97 -2.41 -5.12 -4.87
C LYS A 97 -3.56 -5.76 -4.08
N LEU A 98 -4.60 -5.00 -3.75
CA LEU A 98 -5.80 -5.51 -3.09
C LEU A 98 -6.65 -6.35 -4.04
N THR A 99 -6.98 -5.80 -5.23
CA THR A 99 -7.99 -6.34 -6.14
C THR A 99 -7.42 -7.22 -7.26
N GLY A 100 -6.15 -7.03 -7.62
CA GLY A 100 -5.54 -7.64 -8.79
C GLY A 100 -6.08 -7.12 -10.12
N ALA A 101 -6.84 -6.03 -10.12
CA ALA A 101 -7.59 -5.54 -11.27
C ALA A 101 -7.43 -4.03 -11.49
N GLY A 102 -7.64 -3.62 -12.74
CA GLY A 102 -7.60 -2.22 -13.17
C GLY A 102 -6.28 -1.81 -13.83
N ASP A 103 -6.30 -0.65 -14.48
CA ASP A 103 -5.09 0.01 -14.98
C ASP A 103 -4.64 1.04 -13.95
N LEU A 104 -3.44 0.85 -13.42
CA LEU A 104 -2.81 1.75 -12.43
C LEU A 104 -2.84 3.24 -12.82
N ARG A 105 -2.91 3.56 -14.12
CA ARG A 105 -2.97 4.94 -14.61
C ARG A 105 -4.35 5.58 -14.48
N THR A 106 -5.41 4.75 -14.39
CA THR A 106 -6.79 5.20 -14.49
C THR A 106 -7.65 4.84 -13.29
N ILE A 107 -7.15 4.07 -12.31
CA ILE A 107 -7.88 3.78 -11.07
C ILE A 107 -8.28 5.11 -10.42
N PRO A 108 -9.60 5.40 -10.27
CA PRO A 108 -10.07 6.70 -9.83
C PRO A 108 -10.03 6.81 -8.30
N PHE A 109 -9.16 7.66 -7.81
CA PHE A 109 -9.17 8.14 -6.42
C PHE A 109 -9.36 9.64 -6.41
N ARG A 110 -10.10 10.14 -5.44
CA ARG A 110 -10.31 11.56 -5.23
C ARG A 110 -10.25 11.90 -3.74
N ARG A 111 -9.69 13.05 -3.41
CA ARG A 111 -9.87 13.65 -2.07
C ARG A 111 -10.53 15.01 -2.23
N ALA A 112 -11.61 15.25 -1.49
CA ALA A 112 -12.28 16.53 -1.44
C ALA A 112 -12.65 16.83 0.01
N ASP A 113 -12.36 18.03 0.47
CA ASP A 113 -12.63 18.48 1.84
C ASP A 113 -12.06 17.52 2.91
N GLY A 114 -10.88 16.96 2.64
CA GLY A 114 -10.21 16.00 3.51
C GLY A 114 -10.79 14.57 3.48
N VAL A 115 -11.85 14.33 2.72
CA VAL A 115 -12.48 13.00 2.59
C VAL A 115 -11.91 12.28 1.38
N LEU A 116 -11.35 11.09 1.59
CA LEU A 116 -10.87 10.21 0.53
C LEU A 116 -12.04 9.41 -0.05
N VAL A 117 -12.23 9.52 -1.36
CA VAL A 117 -13.22 8.76 -2.11
C VAL A 117 -12.49 7.66 -2.89
N PRO A 118 -12.67 6.38 -2.52
CA PRO A 118 -12.07 5.26 -3.21
C PRO A 118 -12.83 4.90 -4.50
N PRO A 119 -12.23 4.04 -5.38
CA PRO A 119 -12.85 3.59 -6.63
C PRO A 119 -14.17 2.83 -6.44
N GLU A 120 -14.34 2.18 -5.31
CA GLU A 120 -15.49 1.34 -4.99
C GLU A 120 -16.13 1.80 -3.68
N ALA A 121 -17.45 1.92 -3.67
CA ALA A 121 -18.21 2.28 -2.49
C ALA A 121 -18.04 1.22 -1.39
N GLY A 122 -17.72 1.69 -0.16
CA GLY A 122 -17.46 0.81 0.97
C GLY A 122 -16.01 0.36 1.12
N ALA A 123 -15.15 0.64 0.14
CA ALA A 123 -13.72 0.42 0.31
C ALA A 123 -13.12 1.37 1.36
N LEU A 124 -12.20 0.86 2.13
CA LEU A 124 -11.57 1.54 3.25
C LEU A 124 -10.08 1.76 2.92
N CYS A 125 -9.73 3.00 2.62
CA CYS A 125 -8.37 3.36 2.24
C CYS A 125 -7.83 4.47 3.13
N ARG A 126 -6.52 4.43 3.42
CA ARG A 126 -5.84 5.46 4.19
C ARG A 126 -4.47 5.75 3.61
N VAL A 127 -4.12 7.04 3.59
CA VAL A 127 -2.79 7.55 3.23
C VAL A 127 -2.05 7.93 4.50
N TYR A 128 -0.74 7.66 4.52
CA TYR A 128 0.18 7.98 5.61
C TYR A 128 1.32 8.85 5.10
N GLY A 129 1.47 10.03 5.67
CA GLY A 129 2.51 11.00 5.34
C GLY A 129 3.55 11.21 6.45
N ASP A 130 3.44 10.48 7.57
CA ASP A 130 4.30 10.59 8.75
C ASP A 130 5.59 9.74 8.65
N ILE A 131 5.86 9.18 7.47
CA ILE A 131 7.08 8.40 7.19
C ILE A 131 8.14 9.34 6.58
N PRO A 132 9.30 9.52 7.19
CA PRO A 132 10.30 10.45 6.68
C PRO A 132 10.67 10.21 5.21
N GLY A 133 10.40 11.18 4.35
CA GLY A 133 10.69 11.15 2.92
C GLY A 133 9.89 10.13 2.09
N CYS A 134 8.83 9.56 2.66
CA CYS A 134 7.95 8.61 1.98
C CYS A 134 6.49 8.97 2.18
N VAL A 135 5.65 8.41 1.33
CA VAL A 135 4.20 8.34 1.49
C VAL A 135 3.77 6.89 1.33
N ALA A 136 2.78 6.47 2.08
CA ALA A 136 2.24 5.11 2.01
C ALA A 136 0.72 5.12 1.93
N ALA A 137 0.15 4.02 1.43
CA ALA A 137 -1.29 3.79 1.46
C ALA A 137 -1.61 2.34 1.80
N VAL A 138 -2.74 2.15 2.46
CA VAL A 138 -3.33 0.82 2.74
C VAL A 138 -4.78 0.86 2.32
N CYS A 139 -5.22 -0.14 1.57
CA CYS A 139 -6.60 -0.34 1.13
C CYS A 139 -7.12 -1.71 1.57
N SER A 140 -8.39 -1.76 1.98
CA SER A 140 -9.13 -2.98 2.35
C SER A 140 -10.59 -2.84 1.94
N LEU A 141 -11.28 -3.97 1.75
CA LEU A 141 -12.73 -4.01 1.49
C LEU A 141 -13.56 -4.33 2.74
N ALA A 142 -12.93 -4.69 3.85
CA ALA A 142 -13.65 -5.17 5.02
C ALA A 142 -13.17 -4.56 6.35
N GLU A 143 -11.91 -4.14 6.44
CA GLU A 143 -11.31 -3.71 7.69
C GLU A 143 -10.68 -2.33 7.58
N GLN A 144 -10.93 -1.48 8.56
CA GLN A 144 -10.37 -0.13 8.60
C GLN A 144 -8.84 -0.18 8.75
N PRO A 145 -8.07 0.44 7.83
CA PRO A 145 -6.64 0.61 8.02
C PRO A 145 -6.34 1.38 9.31
N PRO A 146 -5.26 1.03 10.05
CA PRO A 146 -4.92 1.66 11.32
C PRO A 146 -4.73 3.17 11.17
N GLU A 147 -4.99 3.94 12.21
CA GLU A 147 -4.77 5.38 12.18
C GLU A 147 -3.30 5.76 12.03
N ARG A 148 -2.41 4.94 12.57
CA ARG A 148 -0.95 5.10 12.50
C ARG A 148 -0.27 3.80 12.17
N LEU A 149 0.82 3.88 11.42
CA LEU A 149 1.70 2.75 11.19
C LEU A 149 2.53 2.45 12.43
N GLN A 150 2.73 1.17 12.70
CA GLN A 150 3.70 0.74 13.71
C GLN A 150 5.09 0.71 13.10
N PHE A 151 6.04 1.43 13.70
CA PHE A 151 7.43 1.33 13.31
C PHE A 151 8.09 0.13 13.98
N VAL A 152 8.70 -0.74 13.17
CA VAL A 152 9.45 -1.91 13.64
C VAL A 152 10.93 -1.71 13.30
N PRO A 153 11.84 -1.63 14.30
CA PRO A 153 13.27 -1.50 14.04
C PRO A 153 13.81 -2.76 13.34
N PRO A 154 14.80 -2.64 12.44
CA PRO A 154 15.36 -3.77 11.69
C PRO A 154 15.86 -4.93 12.55
N ARG A 155 16.37 -4.65 13.75
CA ARG A 155 16.89 -5.66 14.70
C ARG A 155 15.81 -6.56 15.33
N GLU A 156 14.54 -6.16 15.28
CA GLU A 156 13.43 -6.97 15.80
C GLU A 156 12.86 -7.95 14.76
N ILE A 157 13.28 -7.82 13.50
CA ILE A 157 12.83 -8.69 12.41
C ILE A 157 13.73 -9.92 12.24
N CYS A 158 14.94 -9.88 12.81
CA CYS A 158 15.98 -10.92 12.65
C CYS A 158 16.09 -11.87 13.84
N THR A 159 15.15 -11.87 14.77
CA THR A 159 15.03 -12.86 15.84
C THR A 159 13.93 -13.85 15.53
#